data_a86b98a1b73473d02d3c5b2b2928e246
#
_entry.id   a86b98a1b73473d02d3c5b2b2928e246
#
_cell.length_a   1.000
_cell.length_b   1.000
_cell.length_c   1.000
_cell.angle_alpha   90.00
_cell.angle_beta   90.00
_cell.angle_gamma   90.00
#
_symmetry.space_group_name_H-M   'P 1'
#
loop_
_entity.id
_entity.type
_entity.pdbx_description
1 polymer ?
#
loop_
_entity_poly.entity_id
_entity_poly.type
_entity_poly.pdbx_seq_one_letter_code
_entity_poly.pdbx_strand_id
1 'polypeptide(L)'
;MKFHFNPIFSYRKEMDIMSWNTKLTKLLSIDYPIIQGAMAYISDGVLAAAMNHAGCAGVIGSGGFSADEVRDSIRTAKDILGNGKCYGVNLMLQAPNVDDVAQVICDEKVPFVTIGAGNPLPWFEPLHHAGIKCIPVVPNAKLAKRVQDAGADAIIVEGMEAGGHDGKVTLMALLENILPDIEIPLVAAGGIVDGRGVAASLIMGASGVQMGTRFLLAEECHLLHPNAKQAIINANDTDSVVCGFTTGDSVRGLRNKFSDKYLQEEYSGAPLSTLTALSRGTNRKGAIEGDTENGFILAGMSLTHLTKIQPVQEIVEDIVSETERCLANASRVI
;
A
#
# COMPACT_ATOMS: atom_id res chain seq x y z
N MET A 1 35.57 -19.93 -47.22
CA MET A 1 35.71 -19.18 -45.99
C MET A 1 34.51 -19.53 -45.14
N LYS A 2 34.65 -20.44 -44.15
CA LYS A 2 33.56 -20.88 -43.27
C LYS A 2 33.60 -20.01 -42.03
N PHE A 3 32.56 -19.20 -41.81
CA PHE A 3 32.37 -18.45 -40.57
C PHE A 3 31.86 -19.40 -39.50
N HIS A 4 32.65 -19.62 -38.46
CA HIS A 4 32.24 -20.30 -37.25
C HIS A 4 31.48 -19.31 -36.36
N PHE A 5 30.20 -19.55 -36.20
CA PHE A 5 29.42 -18.93 -35.15
C PHE A 5 29.78 -19.58 -33.81
N ASN A 6 30.39 -18.82 -32.91
CA ASN A 6 30.59 -19.21 -31.54
C ASN A 6 29.28 -18.91 -30.78
N PRO A 7 28.59 -19.89 -30.17
CA PRO A 7 27.47 -19.60 -29.33
C PRO A 7 27.98 -18.99 -28.02
N ILE A 8 27.62 -17.75 -27.77
CA ILE A 8 27.78 -17.14 -26.47
C ILE A 8 26.84 -17.88 -25.50
N PHE A 9 27.37 -18.89 -24.83
CA PHE A 9 26.70 -19.50 -23.68
C PHE A 9 26.52 -18.43 -22.60
N SER A 10 25.28 -17.97 -22.43
CA SER A 10 24.89 -17.21 -21.28
C SER A 10 25.09 -18.06 -20.03
N TYR A 11 26.07 -17.71 -19.22
CA TYR A 11 26.17 -18.17 -17.85
C TYR A 11 25.00 -17.56 -17.06
N ARG A 12 23.78 -18.11 -17.18
CA ARG A 12 22.82 -18.11 -16.09
C ARG A 12 23.35 -19.16 -15.10
N LYS A 13 24.19 -18.71 -14.15
CA LYS A 13 24.40 -19.44 -12.92
C LYS A 13 23.00 -19.70 -12.39
N GLU A 14 22.65 -20.97 -12.14
CA GLU A 14 21.50 -21.34 -11.31
C GLU A 14 21.71 -20.64 -9.97
N MET A 15 21.13 -19.45 -9.84
CA MET A 15 20.91 -18.87 -8.53
C MET A 15 19.80 -19.73 -7.92
N ASP A 16 20.09 -20.40 -6.83
CA ASP A 16 19.07 -21.04 -5.99
C ASP A 16 17.92 -20.04 -5.89
N ILE A 17 16.76 -20.40 -6.45
CA ILE A 17 15.57 -19.55 -6.42
C ILE A 17 15.24 -19.39 -4.94
N MET A 18 15.37 -18.17 -4.41
CA MET A 18 15.12 -17.91 -3.00
C MET A 18 13.65 -18.27 -2.70
N SER A 19 13.44 -19.20 -1.81
CA SER A 19 12.09 -19.57 -1.37
C SER A 19 11.55 -18.46 -0.45
N TRP A 20 10.59 -17.66 -0.92
CA TRP A 20 9.94 -16.59 -0.17
C TRP A 20 8.95 -17.15 0.88
N ASN A 21 9.49 -17.93 1.82
CA ASN A 21 8.71 -18.66 2.80
C ASN A 21 8.54 -17.84 4.10
N THR A 22 7.77 -16.76 4.05
CA THR A 22 7.49 -15.92 5.21
C THR A 22 6.14 -16.29 5.85
N LYS A 23 5.88 -15.78 7.07
CA LYS A 23 4.55 -15.94 7.69
C LYS A 23 3.45 -15.32 6.83
N LEU A 24 3.73 -14.21 6.13
CA LEU A 24 2.77 -13.53 5.27
C LEU A 24 2.45 -14.33 4.01
N THR A 25 3.48 -14.86 3.31
CA THR A 25 3.25 -15.66 2.09
C THR A 25 2.44 -16.92 2.37
N LYS A 26 2.65 -17.56 3.54
CA LYS A 26 1.83 -18.69 4.00
C LYS A 26 0.40 -18.27 4.32
N LEU A 27 0.21 -17.16 5.04
CA LEU A 27 -1.11 -16.66 5.44
C LEU A 27 -1.98 -16.36 4.23
N LEU A 28 -1.41 -15.68 3.22
CA LEU A 28 -2.14 -15.21 2.05
C LEU A 28 -2.03 -16.11 0.82
N SER A 29 -1.21 -17.17 0.86
CA SER A 29 -0.94 -18.06 -0.28
C SER A 29 -0.48 -17.28 -1.52
N ILE A 30 0.52 -16.41 -1.34
CA ILE A 30 1.16 -15.59 -2.37
C ILE A 30 2.63 -15.97 -2.51
N ASP A 31 3.22 -15.70 -3.69
CA ASP A 31 4.60 -16.09 -3.99
C ASP A 31 5.61 -15.14 -3.34
N TYR A 32 5.31 -13.82 -3.35
CA TYR A 32 6.18 -12.78 -2.81
C TYR A 32 5.52 -12.05 -1.64
N PRO A 33 6.26 -11.70 -0.57
CA PRO A 33 5.71 -11.09 0.63
C PRO A 33 5.40 -9.59 0.44
N ILE A 34 4.64 -9.27 -0.61
CA ILE A 34 4.31 -7.90 -1.03
C ILE A 34 2.80 -7.74 -1.11
N ILE A 35 2.28 -6.70 -0.45
CA ILE A 35 0.89 -6.24 -0.58
C ILE A 35 0.90 -4.89 -1.30
N GLN A 36 0.08 -4.72 -2.34
CA GLN A 36 -0.27 -3.39 -2.82
C GLN A 36 -1.32 -2.82 -1.88
N GLY A 37 -0.99 -1.71 -1.22
CA GLY A 37 -1.89 -1.03 -0.29
C GLY A 37 -3.07 -0.37 -0.99
N ALA A 38 -4.22 -0.37 -0.33
CA ALA A 38 -5.41 0.30 -0.85
C ALA A 38 -5.19 1.80 -1.02
N MET A 39 -5.65 2.33 -2.15
CA MET A 39 -5.56 3.74 -2.50
C MET A 39 -6.96 4.25 -2.88
N ALA A 40 -7.44 5.25 -2.11
CA ALA A 40 -8.78 5.82 -2.29
C ALA A 40 -9.00 6.33 -3.72
N TYR A 41 -10.14 6.01 -4.31
CA TYR A 41 -10.53 6.31 -5.70
C TYR A 41 -9.75 5.58 -6.80
N ILE A 42 -8.65 4.87 -6.49
CA ILE A 42 -7.66 4.47 -7.49
C ILE A 42 -7.48 2.96 -7.58
N SER A 43 -7.38 2.25 -6.46
CA SER A 43 -7.15 0.80 -6.48
C SER A 43 -8.45 0.03 -6.62
N ASP A 44 -8.62 -0.58 -7.77
CA ASP A 44 -9.78 -1.38 -8.15
C ASP A 44 -9.47 -2.86 -8.36
N GLY A 45 -10.43 -3.61 -8.86
CA GLY A 45 -10.31 -5.04 -9.12
C GLY A 45 -9.27 -5.38 -10.20
N VAL A 46 -9.02 -4.50 -11.16
CA VAL A 46 -8.03 -4.71 -12.22
C VAL A 46 -6.61 -4.67 -11.65
N LEU A 47 -6.30 -3.62 -10.86
CA LEU A 47 -5.01 -3.49 -10.21
C LEU A 47 -4.78 -4.65 -9.21
N ALA A 48 -5.81 -4.98 -8.40
CA ALA A 48 -5.72 -6.08 -7.44
C ALA A 48 -5.45 -7.43 -8.12
N ALA A 49 -6.08 -7.68 -9.26
CA ALA A 49 -5.86 -8.89 -10.05
C ALA A 49 -4.47 -8.93 -10.66
N ALA A 50 -3.97 -7.82 -11.21
CA ALA A 50 -2.61 -7.72 -11.76
C ALA A 50 -1.55 -8.03 -10.69
N MET A 51 -1.72 -7.52 -9.47
CA MET A 51 -0.83 -7.84 -8.34
C MET A 51 -0.82 -9.34 -8.02
N ASN A 52 -1.98 -10.00 -8.06
CA ASN A 52 -2.04 -11.44 -7.81
C ASN A 52 -1.39 -12.25 -8.93
N HIS A 53 -1.56 -11.87 -10.20
CA HIS A 53 -0.86 -12.50 -11.31
C HIS A 53 0.66 -12.36 -11.20
N ALA A 54 1.15 -11.26 -10.64
CA ALA A 54 2.57 -11.05 -10.35
C ALA A 54 3.05 -11.75 -9.06
N GLY A 55 2.24 -12.62 -8.44
CA GLY A 55 2.60 -13.38 -7.24
C GLY A 55 2.48 -12.63 -5.91
N CYS A 56 1.85 -11.47 -5.90
CA CYS A 56 1.66 -10.59 -4.75
C CYS A 56 0.18 -10.51 -4.32
N ALA A 57 -0.13 -9.78 -3.24
CA ALA A 57 -1.51 -9.49 -2.88
C ALA A 57 -1.90 -8.07 -3.31
N GLY A 58 -2.99 -7.91 -4.05
CA GLY A 58 -3.60 -6.62 -4.35
C GLY A 58 -4.75 -6.32 -3.41
N VAL A 59 -5.00 -5.04 -3.10
CA VAL A 59 -6.08 -4.60 -2.23
C VAL A 59 -6.95 -3.56 -2.93
N ILE A 60 -8.23 -3.87 -3.09
CA ILE A 60 -9.25 -2.96 -3.59
C ILE A 60 -9.53 -1.89 -2.52
N GLY A 61 -9.48 -0.62 -2.91
CA GLY A 61 -9.82 0.49 -2.02
C GLY A 61 -11.32 0.66 -1.87
N SER A 62 -11.82 0.91 -0.66
CA SER A 62 -13.21 1.32 -0.48
C SER A 62 -13.38 2.84 -0.34
N GLY A 63 -12.31 3.55 -0.02
CA GLY A 63 -12.35 4.99 0.15
C GLY A 63 -12.75 5.72 -1.12
N GLY A 64 -13.85 6.45 -1.06
CA GLY A 64 -14.40 7.21 -2.19
C GLY A 64 -15.30 6.44 -3.14
N PHE A 65 -15.49 5.13 -2.93
CA PHE A 65 -16.40 4.28 -3.70
C PHE A 65 -17.70 4.00 -2.93
N SER A 66 -18.81 3.85 -3.63
CA SER A 66 -20.03 3.28 -3.08
C SER A 66 -19.89 1.76 -2.84
N ALA A 67 -20.77 1.17 -2.05
CA ALA A 67 -20.76 -0.28 -1.82
C ALA A 67 -20.95 -1.08 -3.12
N ASP A 68 -21.77 -0.58 -4.06
CA ASP A 68 -21.97 -1.23 -5.36
C ASP A 68 -20.70 -1.17 -6.22
N GLU A 69 -19.98 -0.04 -6.26
CA GLU A 69 -18.70 0.07 -6.97
C GLU A 69 -17.64 -0.85 -6.37
N VAL A 70 -17.61 -1.02 -5.04
CA VAL A 70 -16.73 -1.99 -4.38
C VAL A 70 -17.13 -3.42 -4.79
N ARG A 71 -18.42 -3.75 -4.84
CA ARG A 71 -18.94 -5.04 -5.30
C ARG A 71 -18.52 -5.34 -6.74
N ASP A 72 -18.66 -4.36 -7.62
CA ASP A 72 -18.27 -4.49 -9.03
C ASP A 72 -16.75 -4.69 -9.18
N SER A 73 -15.95 -3.97 -8.41
CA SER A 73 -14.49 -4.17 -8.34
C SER A 73 -14.12 -5.58 -7.85
N ILE A 74 -14.79 -6.10 -6.83
CA ILE A 74 -14.59 -7.46 -6.33
C ILE A 74 -14.91 -8.48 -7.42
N ARG A 75 -16.03 -8.31 -8.12
CA ARG A 75 -16.44 -9.22 -9.22
C ARG A 75 -15.47 -9.15 -10.39
N THR A 76 -15.00 -7.95 -10.75
CA THR A 76 -13.95 -7.77 -11.75
C THR A 76 -12.68 -8.55 -11.39
N ALA A 77 -12.23 -8.47 -10.13
CA ALA A 77 -11.07 -9.24 -9.69
C ALA A 77 -11.33 -10.75 -9.77
N LYS A 78 -12.52 -11.23 -9.36
CA LYS A 78 -12.91 -12.63 -9.46
C LYS A 78 -12.95 -13.13 -10.90
N ASP A 79 -13.50 -12.34 -11.81
CA ASP A 79 -13.61 -12.70 -13.24
C ASP A 79 -12.24 -12.83 -13.90
N ILE A 80 -11.30 -11.94 -13.55
CA ILE A 80 -9.93 -11.97 -14.07
C ILE A 80 -9.14 -13.14 -13.48
N LEU A 81 -9.24 -13.36 -12.17
CA LEU A 81 -8.41 -14.31 -11.43
C LEU A 81 -8.94 -15.75 -11.42
N GLY A 82 -10.25 -15.92 -11.53
CA GLY A 82 -10.90 -17.20 -11.25
C GLY A 82 -10.91 -17.54 -9.76
N ASN A 83 -11.23 -18.80 -9.45
CA ASN A 83 -11.38 -19.28 -8.06
C ASN A 83 -10.02 -19.51 -7.39
N GLY A 84 -9.98 -19.31 -6.06
CA GLY A 84 -8.84 -19.68 -5.22
C GLY A 84 -7.65 -18.71 -5.22
N LYS A 85 -7.83 -17.52 -5.74
CA LYS A 85 -6.79 -16.47 -5.78
C LYS A 85 -6.93 -15.48 -4.63
N CYS A 86 -5.82 -14.84 -4.26
CA CYS A 86 -5.75 -13.96 -3.11
C CYS A 86 -5.79 -12.49 -3.53
N TYR A 87 -6.83 -11.79 -3.12
CA TYR A 87 -6.94 -10.33 -3.15
C TYR A 87 -7.68 -9.88 -1.89
N GLY A 88 -7.48 -8.66 -1.49
CA GLY A 88 -8.16 -8.06 -0.34
C GLY A 88 -9.04 -6.88 -0.71
N VAL A 89 -9.83 -6.44 0.26
CA VAL A 89 -10.54 -5.17 0.22
C VAL A 89 -10.14 -4.36 1.44
N ASN A 90 -9.98 -3.07 1.29
CA ASN A 90 -9.79 -2.19 2.43
C ASN A 90 -11.14 -1.78 3.00
N LEU A 91 -11.32 -1.94 4.31
CA LEU A 91 -12.43 -1.36 5.05
C LEU A 91 -11.96 -0.06 5.70
N MET A 92 -12.34 1.07 5.11
CA MET A 92 -12.03 2.41 5.62
C MET A 92 -13.06 2.83 6.66
N LEU A 93 -12.70 2.80 7.93
CA LEU A 93 -13.66 2.96 9.04
C LEU A 93 -14.24 4.37 9.19
N GLN A 94 -13.61 5.40 8.59
CA GLN A 94 -14.16 6.76 8.55
C GLN A 94 -15.14 6.97 7.38
N ALA A 95 -15.29 6.00 6.47
CA ALA A 95 -16.22 6.15 5.36
C ALA A 95 -17.68 6.10 5.84
N PRO A 96 -18.55 6.98 5.32
CA PRO A 96 -19.95 7.04 5.78
C PRO A 96 -20.77 5.77 5.43
N ASN A 97 -20.28 4.96 4.51
CA ASN A 97 -20.91 3.72 4.04
C ASN A 97 -20.16 2.45 4.49
N VAL A 98 -19.42 2.53 5.60
CA VAL A 98 -18.57 1.43 6.10
C VAL A 98 -19.38 0.14 6.34
N ASP A 99 -20.59 0.24 6.89
CA ASP A 99 -21.45 -0.92 7.16
C ASP A 99 -21.90 -1.61 5.86
N ASP A 100 -22.29 -0.84 4.84
CA ASP A 100 -22.68 -1.38 3.54
C ASP A 100 -21.51 -2.07 2.84
N VAL A 101 -20.30 -1.47 2.91
CA VAL A 101 -19.08 -2.06 2.35
C VAL A 101 -18.71 -3.34 3.11
N ALA A 102 -18.82 -3.37 4.43
CA ALA A 102 -18.56 -4.58 5.23
C ALA A 102 -19.53 -5.70 4.87
N GLN A 103 -20.82 -5.39 4.64
CA GLN A 103 -21.79 -6.37 4.16
C GLN A 103 -21.41 -6.92 2.79
N VAL A 104 -21.00 -6.06 1.84
CA VAL A 104 -20.51 -6.49 0.51
C VAL A 104 -19.31 -7.44 0.64
N ILE A 105 -18.34 -7.10 1.49
CA ILE A 105 -17.14 -7.91 1.75
C ILE A 105 -17.54 -9.31 2.24
N CYS A 106 -18.49 -9.40 3.17
CA CYS A 106 -19.00 -10.67 3.69
C CYS A 106 -19.77 -11.48 2.63
N ASP A 107 -20.68 -10.84 1.89
CA ASP A 107 -21.48 -11.46 0.83
C ASP A 107 -20.59 -12.05 -0.26
N GLU A 108 -19.58 -11.31 -0.67
CA GLU A 108 -18.65 -11.69 -1.74
C GLU A 108 -17.53 -12.63 -1.24
N LYS A 109 -17.45 -12.93 0.06
CA LYS A 109 -16.46 -13.84 0.68
C LYS A 109 -15.03 -13.50 0.27
N VAL A 110 -14.65 -12.24 0.49
CA VAL A 110 -13.30 -11.74 0.17
C VAL A 110 -12.25 -12.50 0.99
N PRO A 111 -11.11 -12.92 0.42
CA PRO A 111 -10.10 -13.70 1.15
C PRO A 111 -9.55 -13.02 2.40
N PHE A 112 -9.30 -11.70 2.33
CA PHE A 112 -8.84 -10.91 3.47
C PHE A 112 -9.27 -9.46 3.38
N VAL A 113 -9.27 -8.78 4.51
CA VAL A 113 -9.59 -7.35 4.65
C VAL A 113 -8.44 -6.63 5.31
N THR A 114 -8.00 -5.49 4.74
CA THR A 114 -7.21 -4.53 5.49
C THR A 114 -8.15 -3.51 6.14
N ILE A 115 -7.89 -3.13 7.41
CA ILE A 115 -8.80 -2.27 8.16
C ILE A 115 -8.01 -1.06 8.66
N GLY A 116 -8.44 0.14 8.27
CA GLY A 116 -7.74 1.38 8.62
C GLY A 116 -8.66 2.52 9.00
N ALA A 117 -8.05 3.61 9.48
CA ALA A 117 -8.73 4.87 9.81
C ALA A 117 -9.83 4.73 10.89
N GLY A 118 -9.54 4.00 11.98
CA GLY A 118 -10.49 3.85 13.08
C GLY A 118 -10.20 2.68 14.02
N ASN A 119 -11.20 2.29 14.82
CA ASN A 119 -11.10 1.14 15.72
C ASN A 119 -11.51 -0.16 15.00
N PRO A 120 -10.59 -1.09 14.71
CA PRO A 120 -10.91 -2.31 13.95
C PRO A 120 -11.60 -3.39 14.77
N LEU A 121 -11.55 -3.35 16.10
CA LEU A 121 -11.96 -4.45 16.97
C LEU A 121 -13.41 -4.94 16.76
N PRO A 122 -14.41 -4.06 16.61
CA PRO A 122 -15.80 -4.49 16.42
C PRO A 122 -16.04 -5.28 15.13
N TRP A 123 -15.09 -5.20 14.17
CA TRP A 123 -15.20 -5.83 12.86
C TRP A 123 -14.63 -7.24 12.80
N PHE A 124 -13.79 -7.64 13.77
CA PHE A 124 -13.12 -8.95 13.72
C PHE A 124 -14.10 -10.10 13.80
N GLU A 125 -15.03 -10.10 14.75
CA GLU A 125 -15.99 -11.18 14.93
C GLU A 125 -16.85 -11.43 13.68
N PRO A 126 -17.56 -10.42 13.10
CA PRO A 126 -18.38 -10.65 11.92
C PRO A 126 -17.57 -11.08 10.68
N LEU A 127 -16.37 -10.52 10.48
CA LEU A 127 -15.51 -10.88 9.36
C LEU A 127 -14.95 -12.29 9.50
N HIS A 128 -14.47 -12.68 10.68
CA HIS A 128 -14.01 -14.03 10.96
C HIS A 128 -15.14 -15.07 10.82
N HIS A 129 -16.36 -14.71 11.24
CA HIS A 129 -17.53 -15.58 11.06
C HIS A 129 -17.83 -15.84 9.58
N ALA A 130 -17.54 -14.87 8.71
CA ALA A 130 -17.60 -15.02 7.26
C ALA A 130 -16.38 -15.74 6.65
N GLY A 131 -15.38 -16.13 7.45
CA GLY A 131 -14.15 -16.79 7.01
C GLY A 131 -13.10 -15.86 6.41
N ILE A 132 -13.17 -14.55 6.71
CA ILE A 132 -12.35 -13.51 6.15
C ILE A 132 -11.21 -13.16 7.12
N LYS A 133 -9.97 -13.09 6.63
CA LYS A 133 -8.81 -12.70 7.44
C LYS A 133 -8.79 -11.20 7.68
N CYS A 134 -8.51 -10.79 8.92
CA CYS A 134 -8.48 -9.40 9.35
C CYS A 134 -7.04 -8.92 9.53
N ILE A 135 -6.64 -7.90 8.76
CA ILE A 135 -5.30 -7.32 8.75
C ILE A 135 -5.40 -5.81 9.02
N PRO A 136 -5.49 -5.38 10.29
CA PRO A 136 -5.58 -3.96 10.63
C PRO A 136 -4.28 -3.21 10.35
N VAL A 137 -4.41 -1.92 9.95
CA VAL A 137 -3.31 -0.96 9.82
C VAL A 137 -3.13 -0.22 11.14
N VAL A 138 -1.92 -0.23 11.68
CA VAL A 138 -1.62 0.29 13.01
C VAL A 138 -0.43 1.25 13.01
N PRO A 139 -0.55 2.44 13.64
CA PRO A 139 0.50 3.47 13.66
C PRO A 139 1.35 3.45 14.94
N ASN A 140 1.18 2.50 15.86
CA ASN A 140 1.93 2.45 17.13
C ASN A 140 1.85 1.09 17.82
N ALA A 141 2.81 0.83 18.73
CA ALA A 141 2.95 -0.42 19.46
C ALA A 141 1.73 -0.77 20.33
N LYS A 142 1.14 0.23 20.99
CA LYS A 142 -0.04 0.00 21.85
C LYS A 142 -1.22 -0.58 21.06
N LEU A 143 -1.47 -0.05 19.86
CA LEU A 143 -2.56 -0.55 19.02
C LEU A 143 -2.18 -1.91 18.42
N ALA A 144 -0.92 -2.10 17.99
CA ALA A 144 -0.43 -3.37 17.47
C ALA A 144 -0.68 -4.52 18.46
N LYS A 145 -0.26 -4.34 19.72
CA LYS A 145 -0.51 -5.32 20.79
C LYS A 145 -2.00 -5.57 21.00
N ARG A 146 -2.80 -4.49 21.06
CA ARG A 146 -4.26 -4.59 21.29
C ARG A 146 -4.99 -5.38 20.19
N VAL A 147 -4.63 -5.15 18.91
CA VAL A 147 -5.29 -5.86 17.81
C VAL A 147 -4.83 -7.32 17.71
N GLN A 148 -3.56 -7.60 18.02
CA GLN A 148 -3.08 -8.98 18.14
C GLN A 148 -3.86 -9.74 19.22
N ASP A 149 -3.96 -9.18 20.42
CA ASP A 149 -4.69 -9.79 21.54
C ASP A 149 -6.19 -9.97 21.25
N ALA A 150 -6.74 -9.18 20.35
CA ALA A 150 -8.11 -9.29 19.88
C ALA A 150 -8.30 -10.28 18.71
N GLY A 151 -7.23 -10.93 18.22
CA GLY A 151 -7.31 -11.98 17.21
C GLY A 151 -7.10 -11.54 15.77
N ALA A 152 -6.38 -10.44 15.51
CA ALA A 152 -5.95 -10.10 14.16
C ALA A 152 -5.10 -11.23 13.54
N ASP A 153 -5.30 -11.54 12.25
CA ASP A 153 -4.54 -12.58 11.54
C ASP A 153 -3.13 -12.14 11.13
N ALA A 154 -2.97 -10.83 10.91
CA ALA A 154 -1.70 -10.14 10.67
C ALA A 154 -1.89 -8.67 11.03
N ILE A 155 -0.82 -7.88 11.05
CA ILE A 155 -0.87 -6.43 11.20
C ILE A 155 -0.05 -5.75 10.10
N ILE A 156 -0.54 -4.59 9.62
CA ILE A 156 0.25 -3.67 8.81
C ILE A 156 0.69 -2.53 9.72
N VAL A 157 1.99 -2.35 9.84
CA VAL A 157 2.60 -1.30 10.66
C VAL A 157 3.02 -0.16 9.73
N GLU A 158 2.33 0.99 9.85
CA GLU A 158 2.50 2.09 8.89
C GLU A 158 3.24 3.26 9.50
N GLY A 159 4.44 3.51 8.93
CA GLY A 159 5.29 4.65 9.29
C GLY A 159 4.79 5.97 8.69
N MET A 160 5.23 7.08 9.30
CA MET A 160 4.88 8.45 8.86
C MET A 160 5.36 8.79 7.44
N GLU A 161 6.17 7.95 6.83
CA GLU A 161 6.65 8.10 5.44
C GLU A 161 5.59 7.70 4.41
N ALA A 162 4.46 7.12 4.84
CA ALA A 162 3.36 6.73 3.97
C ALA A 162 2.64 7.92 3.33
N GLY A 163 2.03 7.72 2.18
CA GLY A 163 1.09 8.65 1.57
C GLY A 163 -0.34 8.43 2.07
N GLY A 164 -1.15 9.46 2.10
CA GLY A 164 -2.48 9.43 2.69
C GLY A 164 -2.45 9.74 4.19
N HIS A 165 -3.36 9.17 4.96
CA HIS A 165 -3.36 9.36 6.42
C HIS A 165 -2.08 8.77 6.99
N ASP A 166 -1.36 9.54 7.78
CA ASP A 166 -0.08 9.15 8.32
C ASP A 166 -0.05 9.08 9.85
N GLY A 167 0.90 8.25 10.36
CA GLY A 167 1.23 8.19 11.77
C GLY A 167 2.23 9.30 12.16
N LYS A 168 2.78 9.18 13.38
CA LYS A 168 3.75 10.15 13.93
C LYS A 168 5.13 9.55 14.14
N VAL A 169 5.32 8.27 13.81
CA VAL A 169 6.56 7.52 14.06
C VAL A 169 7.11 7.04 12.72
N THR A 170 8.41 7.21 12.50
CA THR A 170 9.08 6.69 11.31
C THR A 170 9.05 5.16 11.29
N LEU A 171 9.04 4.56 10.09
CA LEU A 171 8.89 3.12 9.95
C LEU A 171 9.97 2.32 10.70
N MET A 172 11.24 2.72 10.60
CA MET A 172 12.33 2.03 11.29
C MET A 172 12.12 2.02 12.81
N ALA A 173 11.85 3.19 13.41
CA ALA A 173 11.58 3.28 14.84
C ALA A 173 10.31 2.51 15.24
N LEU A 174 9.31 2.47 14.37
CA LEU A 174 8.07 1.76 14.61
C LEU A 174 8.29 0.24 14.62
N LEU A 175 9.09 -0.29 13.69
CA LEU A 175 9.48 -1.70 13.66
C LEU A 175 10.27 -2.11 14.91
N GLU A 176 11.26 -1.31 15.33
CA GLU A 176 12.03 -1.53 16.58
C GLU A 176 11.11 -1.62 17.81
N ASN A 177 10.08 -0.76 17.86
CA ASN A 177 9.17 -0.71 19.00
C ASN A 177 8.11 -1.82 19.02
N ILE A 178 7.83 -2.46 17.88
CA ILE A 178 6.70 -3.39 17.76
C ILE A 178 7.15 -4.84 17.64
N LEU A 179 8.19 -5.11 16.87
CA LEU A 179 8.62 -6.49 16.56
C LEU A 179 8.86 -7.37 17.78
N PRO A 180 9.45 -6.88 18.90
CA PRO A 180 9.71 -7.73 20.06
C PRO A 180 8.45 -8.33 20.71
N ASP A 181 7.29 -7.67 20.57
CA ASP A 181 6.05 -8.01 21.29
C ASP A 181 4.97 -8.63 20.38
N ILE A 182 5.28 -8.83 19.09
CA ILE A 182 4.30 -9.30 18.09
C ILE A 182 4.67 -10.68 17.56
N GLU A 183 3.74 -11.62 17.68
CA GLU A 183 3.91 -13.02 17.26
C GLU A 183 3.25 -13.32 15.91
N ILE A 184 2.18 -12.57 15.56
CA ILE A 184 1.48 -12.69 14.28
C ILE A 184 2.29 -12.07 13.13
N PRO A 185 1.98 -12.38 11.85
CA PRO A 185 2.67 -11.77 10.72
C PRO A 185 2.60 -10.24 10.80
N LEU A 186 3.76 -9.57 10.73
CA LEU A 186 3.88 -8.13 10.68
C LEU A 186 4.31 -7.70 9.28
N VAL A 187 3.58 -6.76 8.68
CA VAL A 187 3.80 -6.18 7.36
C VAL A 187 4.25 -4.74 7.54
N ALA A 188 5.42 -4.39 7.02
CA ALA A 188 5.97 -3.04 7.08
C ALA A 188 5.40 -2.17 5.95
N ALA A 189 4.94 -0.95 6.27
CA ALA A 189 4.37 -0.01 5.32
C ALA A 189 4.89 1.41 5.55
N GLY A 190 5.00 2.19 4.46
CA GLY A 190 5.48 3.57 4.49
C GLY A 190 6.93 3.72 4.01
N GLY A 191 7.15 4.57 3.01
CA GLY A 191 8.47 4.86 2.45
C GLY A 191 9.11 3.73 1.62
N ILE A 192 8.48 2.58 1.47
CA ILE A 192 9.01 1.44 0.72
C ILE A 192 8.53 1.54 -0.74
N VAL A 193 9.48 1.59 -1.69
CA VAL A 193 9.18 1.71 -3.13
C VAL A 193 10.03 0.78 -4.02
N ASP A 194 11.02 0.11 -3.44
CA ASP A 194 11.97 -0.74 -4.17
C ASP A 194 12.44 -1.93 -3.33
N GLY A 195 13.30 -2.78 -3.91
CA GLY A 195 13.81 -3.98 -3.27
C GLY A 195 14.73 -3.72 -2.07
N ARG A 196 15.36 -2.53 -1.98
CA ARG A 196 16.18 -2.15 -0.81
C ARG A 196 15.33 -2.01 0.43
N GLY A 197 14.17 -1.33 0.29
CA GLY A 197 13.22 -1.18 1.39
C GLY A 197 12.59 -2.50 1.80
N VAL A 198 12.29 -3.39 0.84
CA VAL A 198 11.80 -4.75 1.12
C VAL A 198 12.85 -5.54 1.90
N ALA A 199 14.10 -5.60 1.42
CA ALA A 199 15.20 -6.32 2.08
C ALA A 199 15.44 -5.81 3.51
N ALA A 200 15.49 -4.49 3.70
CA ALA A 200 15.67 -3.90 5.02
C ALA A 200 14.54 -4.29 6.00
N SER A 201 13.29 -4.23 5.55
CA SER A 201 12.14 -4.63 6.37
C SER A 201 12.18 -6.10 6.78
N LEU A 202 12.55 -6.99 5.85
CA LEU A 202 12.68 -8.43 6.12
C LEU A 202 13.83 -8.72 7.06
N ILE A 203 14.99 -8.04 6.93
CA ILE A 203 16.15 -8.16 7.83
C ILE A 203 15.77 -7.72 9.25
N MET A 204 14.95 -6.69 9.39
CA MET A 204 14.47 -6.26 10.71
C MET A 204 13.50 -7.27 11.35
N GLY A 205 12.90 -8.19 10.59
CA GLY A 205 11.99 -9.22 11.09
C GLY A 205 10.55 -9.10 10.62
N ALA A 206 10.22 -8.14 9.73
CA ALA A 206 8.92 -8.09 9.10
C ALA A 206 8.64 -9.37 8.28
N SER A 207 7.38 -9.78 8.20
CA SER A 207 6.95 -10.94 7.40
C SER A 207 6.68 -10.58 5.94
N GLY A 208 6.67 -9.30 5.61
CA GLY A 208 6.45 -8.74 4.29
C GLY A 208 6.29 -7.23 4.34
N VAL A 209 5.93 -6.64 3.21
CA VAL A 209 5.75 -5.20 3.06
C VAL A 209 4.43 -4.84 2.41
N GLN A 210 3.91 -3.63 2.71
CA GLN A 210 2.84 -2.99 1.94
C GLN A 210 3.39 -1.76 1.24
N MET A 211 3.08 -1.60 -0.04
CA MET A 211 3.54 -0.50 -0.89
C MET A 211 2.32 0.15 -1.57
N GLY A 212 2.20 1.48 -1.46
CA GLY A 212 1.19 2.26 -2.19
C GLY A 212 1.82 3.04 -3.35
N THR A 213 2.65 4.01 -3.02
CA THR A 213 3.18 5.02 -3.95
C THR A 213 3.87 4.42 -5.18
N ARG A 214 4.59 3.30 -5.03
CA ARG A 214 5.21 2.61 -6.18
C ARG A 214 4.17 2.17 -7.21
N PHE A 215 3.04 1.66 -6.78
CA PHE A 215 2.00 1.14 -7.66
C PHE A 215 1.06 2.21 -8.22
N LEU A 216 1.17 3.49 -7.80
CA LEU A 216 0.55 4.62 -8.51
C LEU A 216 1.07 4.74 -9.95
N LEU A 217 2.30 4.30 -10.20
CA LEU A 217 2.91 4.28 -11.53
C LEU A 217 2.77 2.92 -12.24
N ALA A 218 1.90 2.04 -11.78
CA ALA A 218 1.52 0.85 -12.54
C ALA A 218 0.63 1.23 -13.73
N GLU A 219 0.79 0.55 -14.87
CA GLU A 219 -0.09 0.71 -16.03
C GLU A 219 -1.54 0.37 -15.63
N GLU A 220 -1.72 -0.70 -14.86
CA GLU A 220 -3.00 -1.20 -14.38
C GLU A 220 -3.66 -0.30 -13.32
N CYS A 221 -2.93 0.66 -12.76
CA CYS A 221 -3.49 1.76 -11.96
C CYS A 221 -4.15 2.80 -12.88
N HIS A 222 -5.11 2.36 -13.67
CA HIS A 222 -5.67 3.13 -14.79
C HIS A 222 -6.67 4.21 -14.35
N LEU A 223 -7.20 4.14 -13.15
CA LEU A 223 -8.10 5.16 -12.59
C LEU A 223 -7.34 6.43 -12.20
N LEU A 224 -6.03 6.33 -11.90
CA LEU A 224 -5.22 7.52 -11.63
C LEU A 224 -4.98 8.32 -12.90
N HIS A 225 -5.36 9.59 -12.88
CA HIS A 225 -5.24 10.48 -14.05
C HIS A 225 -3.79 10.59 -14.54
N PRO A 226 -3.53 10.61 -15.87
CA PRO A 226 -2.17 10.71 -16.40
C PRO A 226 -1.36 11.91 -15.87
N ASN A 227 -2.00 13.08 -15.67
CA ASN A 227 -1.35 14.24 -15.07
C ASN A 227 -0.85 13.97 -13.65
N ALA A 228 -1.61 13.21 -12.86
CA ALA A 228 -1.20 12.82 -11.51
C ALA A 228 0.00 11.86 -11.55
N LYS A 229 0.02 10.89 -12.46
CA LYS A 229 1.20 10.04 -12.68
C LYS A 229 2.43 10.87 -13.08
N GLN A 230 2.25 11.83 -13.99
CA GLN A 230 3.35 12.71 -14.41
C GLN A 230 3.84 13.61 -13.27
N ALA A 231 2.95 14.09 -12.40
CA ALA A 231 3.34 14.86 -11.23
C ALA A 231 4.20 14.04 -10.26
N ILE A 232 3.87 12.76 -10.06
CA ILE A 232 4.67 11.83 -9.25
C ILE A 232 6.06 11.60 -9.87
N ILE A 233 6.14 11.40 -11.19
CA ILE A 233 7.42 11.20 -11.92
C ILE A 233 8.32 12.44 -11.82
N ASN A 234 7.73 13.62 -11.82
CA ASN A 234 8.49 14.87 -11.75
C ASN A 234 8.88 15.26 -10.30
N ALA A 235 8.31 14.60 -9.29
CA ALA A 235 8.53 14.92 -7.89
C ALA A 235 9.87 14.33 -7.38
N ASN A 236 10.42 15.00 -6.37
CA ASN A 236 11.62 14.56 -5.66
C ASN A 236 11.35 14.42 -4.15
N ASP A 237 12.36 14.11 -3.37
CA ASP A 237 12.29 13.86 -1.94
C ASP A 237 11.83 15.06 -1.09
N THR A 238 11.92 16.28 -1.63
CA THR A 238 11.46 17.52 -0.96
C THR A 238 10.03 17.93 -1.31
N ASP A 239 9.40 17.21 -2.24
CA ASP A 239 8.05 17.53 -2.73
C ASP A 239 6.93 16.79 -1.98
N SER A 240 7.26 16.08 -0.89
CA SER A 240 6.28 15.44 -0.01
C SER A 240 5.97 16.34 1.18
N VAL A 241 4.68 16.63 1.41
CA VAL A 241 4.22 17.49 2.52
C VAL A 241 3.06 16.85 3.26
N VAL A 242 2.89 17.23 4.54
CA VAL A 242 1.76 16.83 5.38
C VAL A 242 0.84 18.01 5.60
N CYS A 243 -0.44 17.86 5.32
CA CYS A 243 -1.51 18.81 5.63
C CYS A 243 -2.37 18.25 6.76
N GLY A 244 -2.90 19.09 7.65
CA GLY A 244 -3.82 18.67 8.71
C GLY A 244 -3.13 18.19 9.99
N PHE A 245 -1.84 18.45 10.16
CA PHE A 245 -1.10 18.05 11.36
C PHE A 245 -1.71 18.64 12.66
N THR A 246 -2.18 19.88 12.60
CA THR A 246 -2.82 20.56 13.75
C THR A 246 -4.25 20.13 13.98
N THR A 247 -4.90 19.52 12.98
CA THR A 247 -6.30 19.06 13.07
C THR A 247 -6.43 17.68 13.72
N GLY A 248 -5.33 16.93 13.80
CA GLY A 248 -5.32 15.53 14.24
C GLY A 248 -5.74 14.52 13.15
N ASP A 249 -5.95 15.00 11.91
CA ASP A 249 -6.26 14.21 10.71
C ASP A 249 -5.23 14.56 9.63
N SER A 250 -3.99 14.16 9.88
CA SER A 250 -2.86 14.46 9.01
C SER A 250 -2.84 13.58 7.77
N VAL A 251 -2.61 14.20 6.62
CA VAL A 251 -2.59 13.54 5.31
C VAL A 251 -1.35 13.98 4.51
N ARG A 252 -0.59 13.01 4.01
CA ARG A 252 0.60 13.24 3.20
C ARG A 252 0.31 13.13 1.71
N GLY A 253 0.85 14.09 0.95
CA GLY A 253 0.76 14.11 -0.51
C GLY A 253 1.83 14.98 -1.15
N LEU A 254 1.71 15.20 -2.45
CA LEU A 254 2.62 16.06 -3.21
C LEU A 254 2.40 17.54 -2.91
N ARG A 255 3.52 18.27 -2.81
CA ARG A 255 3.52 19.70 -2.67
C ARG A 255 3.00 20.39 -3.93
N ASN A 256 2.06 21.33 -3.78
CA ASN A 256 1.50 22.12 -4.87
C ASN A 256 0.80 23.38 -4.34
N LYS A 257 0.11 24.12 -5.20
CA LYS A 257 -0.60 25.36 -4.80
C LYS A 257 -1.65 25.10 -3.71
N PHE A 258 -2.36 23.98 -3.78
CA PHE A 258 -3.32 23.62 -2.74
C PHE A 258 -2.64 23.41 -1.39
N SER A 259 -1.61 22.56 -1.33
CA SER A 259 -0.94 22.26 -0.07
C SER A 259 -0.25 23.47 0.53
N ASP A 260 0.37 24.33 -0.28
CA ASP A 260 0.99 25.57 0.18
C ASP A 260 -0.06 26.52 0.79
N LYS A 261 -1.22 26.66 0.15
CA LYS A 261 -2.34 27.45 0.69
C LYS A 261 -2.88 26.84 1.97
N TYR A 262 -3.08 25.52 1.99
CA TYR A 262 -3.59 24.83 3.18
C TYR A 262 -2.65 25.02 4.38
N LEU A 263 -1.34 24.81 4.19
CA LEU A 263 -0.33 24.99 5.23
C LEU A 263 -0.25 26.45 5.71
N GLN A 264 -0.39 27.43 4.82
CA GLN A 264 -0.45 28.84 5.22
C GLN A 264 -1.63 29.10 6.16
N GLU A 265 -2.83 28.61 5.83
CA GLU A 265 -4.01 28.74 6.68
C GLU A 265 -3.85 27.96 8.00
N GLU A 266 -3.35 26.73 7.93
CA GLU A 266 -3.13 25.88 9.10
C GLU A 266 -2.17 26.53 10.10
N TYR A 267 -1.01 27.02 9.65
CA TYR A 267 -0.03 27.66 10.54
C TYR A 267 -0.41 29.08 10.95
N SER A 268 -1.34 29.74 10.28
CA SER A 268 -1.93 31.00 10.73
C SER A 268 -2.99 30.82 11.83
N GLY A 269 -3.34 29.56 12.17
CA GLY A 269 -4.34 29.26 13.19
C GLY A 269 -5.78 29.34 12.68
N ALA A 270 -6.01 29.11 11.39
CA ALA A 270 -7.36 29.08 10.83
C ALA A 270 -8.28 28.05 11.56
N PRO A 271 -9.57 28.35 11.73
CA PRO A 271 -10.51 27.41 12.34
C PRO A 271 -10.57 26.08 11.59
N LEU A 272 -10.81 24.97 12.34
CA LEU A 272 -10.95 23.62 11.77
C LEU A 272 -11.97 23.58 10.62
N SER A 273 -13.08 24.31 10.72
CA SER A 273 -14.10 24.38 9.67
C SER A 273 -13.56 24.94 8.36
N THR A 274 -12.64 25.92 8.41
CA THR A 274 -11.96 26.48 7.23
C THR A 274 -11.05 25.42 6.60
N LEU A 275 -10.22 24.75 7.41
CA LEU A 275 -9.30 23.71 6.94
C LEU A 275 -10.04 22.53 6.32
N THR A 276 -11.13 22.07 6.97
CA THR A 276 -12.01 21.01 6.44
C THR A 276 -12.67 21.42 5.12
N ALA A 277 -13.11 22.69 4.99
CA ALA A 277 -13.69 23.17 3.74
C ALA A 277 -12.66 23.23 2.60
N LEU A 278 -11.40 23.60 2.91
CA LEU A 278 -10.30 23.62 1.94
C LEU A 278 -9.93 22.22 1.44
N SER A 279 -9.87 21.21 2.32
CA SER A 279 -9.44 19.86 1.97
C SER A 279 -10.50 19.02 1.27
N ARG A 280 -11.79 19.41 1.39
CA ARG A 280 -12.91 18.61 0.88
C ARG A 280 -12.79 18.34 -0.62
N GLY A 281 -12.74 17.05 -1.00
CA GLY A 281 -12.73 16.60 -2.39
C GLY A 281 -11.40 16.80 -3.14
N THR A 282 -10.37 17.35 -2.49
CA THR A 282 -9.09 17.66 -3.16
C THR A 282 -8.34 16.41 -3.62
N ASN A 283 -8.46 15.27 -2.89
CA ASN A 283 -7.87 14.02 -3.34
C ASN A 283 -8.51 13.56 -4.66
N ARG A 284 -9.84 13.50 -4.74
CA ARG A 284 -10.55 13.17 -5.99
C ARG A 284 -10.14 14.11 -7.13
N LYS A 285 -10.09 15.41 -6.84
CA LYS A 285 -9.70 16.45 -7.80
C LYS A 285 -8.31 16.22 -8.38
N GLY A 286 -7.33 15.87 -7.54
CA GLY A 286 -5.97 15.56 -7.98
C GLY A 286 -5.86 14.22 -8.69
N ALA A 287 -6.38 13.16 -8.07
CA ALA A 287 -6.19 11.80 -8.53
C ALA A 287 -7.04 11.45 -9.76
N ILE A 288 -8.31 11.88 -9.80
CA ILE A 288 -9.27 11.48 -10.83
C ILE A 288 -9.46 12.57 -11.89
N GLU A 289 -9.54 13.85 -11.48
CA GLU A 289 -9.78 14.97 -12.41
C GLU A 289 -8.49 15.53 -12.99
N GLY A 290 -7.32 15.14 -12.43
CA GLY A 290 -6.00 15.52 -12.94
C GLY A 290 -5.60 16.98 -12.71
N ASP A 291 -6.27 17.68 -11.77
CA ASP A 291 -5.87 19.01 -11.33
C ASP A 291 -4.71 18.90 -10.34
N THR A 292 -3.50 18.93 -10.85
CA THR A 292 -2.27 18.79 -10.06
C THR A 292 -1.90 20.06 -9.28
N GLU A 293 -2.57 21.17 -9.51
CA GLU A 293 -2.31 22.43 -8.80
C GLU A 293 -3.24 22.62 -7.59
N ASN A 294 -4.53 22.31 -7.73
CA ASN A 294 -5.55 22.57 -6.71
C ASN A 294 -6.14 21.27 -6.11
N GLY A 295 -5.80 20.10 -6.66
CA GLY A 295 -6.07 18.81 -6.07
C GLY A 295 -4.92 18.35 -5.19
N PHE A 296 -5.13 17.36 -4.31
CA PHE A 296 -4.09 16.82 -3.45
C PHE A 296 -3.80 15.36 -3.83
N ILE A 297 -2.66 15.12 -4.45
CA ILE A 297 -2.22 13.80 -4.89
C ILE A 297 -1.53 13.13 -3.71
N LEU A 298 -2.14 12.07 -3.18
CA LEU A 298 -1.60 11.34 -2.04
C LEU A 298 -0.42 10.46 -2.48
N ALA A 299 0.74 10.72 -1.92
CA ALA A 299 1.98 9.97 -2.18
C ALA A 299 2.90 10.04 -0.96
N GLY A 300 3.69 9.00 -0.72
CA GLY A 300 4.66 8.92 0.38
C GLY A 300 5.92 9.74 0.11
N MET A 301 6.93 9.58 0.96
CA MET A 301 8.17 10.37 0.90
C MET A 301 9.17 9.87 -0.16
N SER A 302 9.16 8.60 -0.52
CA SER A 302 10.16 8.00 -1.42
C SER A 302 9.77 8.19 -2.88
N LEU A 303 10.06 9.37 -3.44
CA LEU A 303 9.62 9.78 -4.79
C LEU A 303 10.74 9.77 -5.82
N THR A 304 11.95 10.15 -5.45
CA THR A 304 13.07 10.48 -6.35
C THR A 304 13.39 9.42 -7.42
N HIS A 305 13.17 8.15 -7.14
CA HIS A 305 13.44 7.05 -8.07
C HIS A 305 12.20 6.51 -8.79
N LEU A 306 11.06 7.15 -8.64
CA LEU A 306 9.81 6.80 -9.32
C LEU A 306 9.73 7.54 -10.67
N THR A 307 10.44 7.05 -11.68
CA THR A 307 10.72 7.80 -12.93
C THR A 307 9.97 7.31 -14.15
N LYS A 308 9.24 6.17 -14.06
CA LYS A 308 8.56 5.56 -15.22
C LYS A 308 7.28 4.83 -14.82
N ILE A 309 6.33 4.81 -15.74
CA ILE A 309 5.14 3.95 -15.68
C ILE A 309 5.54 2.58 -16.23
N GLN A 310 5.11 1.50 -15.59
CA GLN A 310 5.43 0.12 -15.98
C GLN A 310 4.25 -0.80 -15.68
N PRO A 311 4.12 -1.94 -16.39
CA PRO A 311 3.24 -3.03 -15.97
C PRO A 311 3.55 -3.49 -14.54
N VAL A 312 2.53 -3.91 -13.79
CA VAL A 312 2.70 -4.47 -12.42
C VAL A 312 3.72 -5.59 -12.41
N GLN A 313 3.68 -6.47 -13.42
CA GLN A 313 4.61 -7.60 -13.52
C GLN A 313 6.07 -7.15 -13.51
N GLU A 314 6.43 -6.15 -14.33
CA GLU A 314 7.80 -5.60 -14.38
C GLU A 314 8.20 -4.93 -13.08
N ILE A 315 7.26 -4.20 -12.45
CA ILE A 315 7.50 -3.56 -11.15
C ILE A 315 7.86 -4.61 -10.10
N VAL A 316 7.11 -5.70 -10.03
CA VAL A 316 7.34 -6.78 -9.06
C VAL A 316 8.65 -7.51 -9.36
N GLU A 317 8.95 -7.82 -10.63
CA GLU A 317 10.21 -8.45 -11.04
C GLU A 317 11.43 -7.60 -10.66
N ASP A 318 11.38 -6.28 -10.89
CA ASP A 318 12.42 -5.33 -10.51
C ASP A 318 12.64 -5.35 -8.98
N ILE A 319 11.55 -5.26 -8.19
CA ILE A 319 11.59 -5.27 -6.72
C ILE A 319 12.15 -6.59 -6.19
N VAL A 320 11.66 -7.73 -6.68
CA VAL A 320 12.11 -9.06 -6.25
C VAL A 320 13.59 -9.26 -6.54
N SER A 321 14.03 -9.00 -7.77
CA SER A 321 15.43 -9.12 -8.19
C SER A 321 16.35 -8.22 -7.36
N GLU A 322 15.94 -6.99 -7.08
CA GLU A 322 16.72 -6.08 -6.25
C GLU A 322 16.77 -6.54 -4.78
N THR A 323 15.63 -7.03 -4.24
CA THR A 323 15.59 -7.58 -2.88
C THR A 323 16.56 -8.74 -2.72
N GLU A 324 16.56 -9.70 -3.65
CA GLU A 324 17.48 -10.85 -3.63
C GLU A 324 18.94 -10.41 -3.65
N ARG A 325 19.30 -9.41 -4.47
CA ARG A 325 20.65 -8.84 -4.50
C ARG A 325 21.02 -8.20 -3.16
N CYS A 326 20.10 -7.45 -2.55
CA CYS A 326 20.35 -6.81 -1.26
C CYS A 326 20.55 -7.82 -0.15
N LEU A 327 19.71 -8.86 -0.07
CA LEU A 327 19.84 -9.93 0.92
C LEU A 327 21.14 -10.74 0.73
N ALA A 328 21.51 -11.07 -0.52
CA ALA A 328 22.75 -11.73 -0.82
C ALA A 328 23.99 -10.89 -0.47
N ASN A 329 23.92 -9.57 -0.61
CA ASN A 329 25.00 -8.68 -0.21
C ASN A 329 25.08 -8.51 1.30
N ALA A 330 23.96 -8.48 2.03
CA ALA A 330 23.92 -8.39 3.47
C ALA A 330 24.67 -9.56 4.13
N SER A 331 24.57 -10.78 3.59
CA SER A 331 25.30 -11.95 4.09
C SER A 331 26.83 -11.86 3.93
N ARG A 332 27.36 -10.89 3.17
CA ARG A 332 28.80 -10.68 2.97
C ARG A 332 29.39 -9.64 3.93
N VAL A 333 28.53 -8.94 4.66
CA VAL A 333 28.97 -7.90 5.62
C VAL A 333 29.25 -8.50 7.00
N ILE A 334 28.76 -9.72 7.23
CA ILE A 334 28.97 -10.53 8.42
C ILE A 334 30.07 -11.56 8.13
#